data_59e67fefb54d66f4cd0a86e368b186eb
#
_entry.id   59e67fefb54d66f4cd0a86e368b186eb
#
_cell.length_a   1.000
_cell.length_b   1.000
_cell.length_c   1.000
_cell.angle_alpha   90.00
_cell.angle_beta   90.00
_cell.angle_gamma   90.00
#
_symmetry.space_group_name_H-M   'P 1'
#
loop_
_entity.id
_entity.type
_entity.pdbx_description
1 polymer ?
#
loop_
_entity_poly.entity_id
_entity_poly.type
_entity_poly.pdbx_seq_one_letter_code
_entity_poly.pdbx_strand_id
1 'polypeptide(L)'
;MKHFAAAALAALLALPGTASAQLAGEPFIHDPSTIMESDGKYYTFGTRGGGLVSEDGWTWHSGGERPGGGLAPDVIKIGDRYYVAYAVGGGGMNGGHASNIKMMWTKSLDPKSRDFGFHDVGVVASTDGVENADAIDPAFLLVDGRLWLSYGTYYGFIRIVELDPKTGTRLAGNQPVDIAIDMEATALMHRDGWYYLLGTHGTCCDGPNSSYNIRVGRSKSLTGPYLDNMGVPLLKGGGKLVIDGRGREFGPGHFGLIDLGGGMEKFSMHYEADMDRSGRSVLAIQPLLWRDGWPLAGENLKAGTYEIKSERSGNALQLNVDFTRIPFDVRKSFFAPAGAPIVSLPDQTLAEDQATWPKDKVAVDLGEYMIRPHQQWTITPVPNAGGYFGSPYYKIVVAGTDRALAATRDDEVVTAPSFTGAPEQLWRIDQLTDGSYRITPKVKSASRRDVALVAIGASTPTLATFDPANDSGRWTFKAP
;
A
#
# COMPACT_ATOMS: atom_id res chain seq x y z
N MET A 1 56.67 -6.15 -37.22
CA MET A 1 55.48 -5.27 -37.08
C MET A 1 54.51 -5.96 -36.12
N LYS A 2 54.43 -5.47 -34.90
CA LYS A 2 53.56 -6.07 -33.83
C LYS A 2 52.34 -5.16 -33.70
N HIS A 3 51.15 -5.65 -34.02
CA HIS A 3 49.89 -4.98 -33.80
C HIS A 3 49.42 -5.16 -32.35
N PHE A 4 49.37 -4.09 -31.62
CA PHE A 4 48.69 -4.02 -30.33
C PHE A 4 47.21 -3.72 -30.61
N ALA A 5 46.32 -4.62 -30.26
CA ALA A 5 44.89 -4.39 -30.22
C ALA A 5 44.55 -3.88 -28.82
N ALA A 6 44.11 -2.64 -28.73
CA ALA A 6 43.55 -2.05 -27.50
C ALA A 6 42.07 -2.48 -27.36
N ALA A 7 41.79 -3.28 -26.37
CA ALA A 7 40.42 -3.62 -25.97
C ALA A 7 39.87 -2.48 -25.10
N ALA A 8 38.91 -1.73 -25.64
CA ALA A 8 38.16 -0.72 -24.89
C ALA A 8 37.09 -1.45 -24.03
N LEU A 9 37.27 -1.44 -22.71
CA LEU A 9 36.30 -1.91 -21.74
C LEU A 9 35.21 -0.84 -21.57
N ALA A 10 34.06 -1.02 -22.20
CA ALA A 10 32.91 -0.17 -21.98
C ALA A 10 32.28 -0.56 -20.62
N ALA A 11 32.52 0.25 -19.60
CA ALA A 11 31.79 0.16 -18.35
C ALA A 11 30.33 0.63 -18.61
N LEU A 12 29.41 -0.30 -18.67
CA LEU A 12 27.97 0.02 -18.56
C LEU A 12 27.72 0.55 -17.16
N LEU A 13 27.61 1.85 -17.04
CA LEU A 13 26.99 2.50 -15.89
C LEU A 13 25.48 2.09 -15.93
N ALA A 14 25.13 1.07 -15.17
CA ALA A 14 23.75 0.81 -14.82
C ALA A 14 23.25 2.03 -14.02
N LEU A 15 22.46 2.89 -14.66
CA LEU A 15 21.66 3.87 -13.94
C LEU A 15 20.81 3.07 -12.93
N PRO A 16 20.77 3.45 -11.65
CA PRO A 16 19.85 2.84 -10.72
C PRO A 16 18.44 3.19 -11.24
N GLY A 17 17.79 2.22 -11.85
CA GLY A 17 16.36 2.30 -12.10
C GLY A 17 15.71 2.63 -10.78
N THR A 18 14.76 3.56 -10.77
CA THR A 18 13.89 3.83 -9.62
C THR A 18 13.13 2.55 -9.34
N ALA A 19 13.71 1.65 -8.53
CA ALA A 19 13.03 0.44 -8.14
C ALA A 19 11.77 0.86 -7.38
N SER A 20 10.64 0.65 -8.01
CA SER A 20 9.35 0.61 -7.32
C SER A 20 9.50 -0.36 -6.14
N ALA A 21 8.87 -0.07 -5.02
CA ALA A 21 8.86 -0.97 -3.87
C ALA A 21 7.93 -2.16 -4.17
N GLN A 22 8.29 -2.98 -5.15
CA GLN A 22 7.58 -4.21 -5.49
C GLN A 22 7.78 -5.25 -4.40
N LEU A 23 6.75 -6.05 -4.13
CA LEU A 23 6.81 -7.15 -3.16
C LEU A 23 7.97 -8.10 -3.49
N ALA A 24 8.65 -8.59 -2.45
CA ALA A 24 9.74 -9.54 -2.60
C ALA A 24 9.24 -10.99 -2.75
N GLY A 25 10.15 -11.88 -3.17
CA GLY A 25 9.85 -13.30 -3.39
C GLY A 25 9.12 -13.56 -4.70
N GLU A 26 8.12 -14.42 -4.64
CA GLU A 26 7.34 -14.88 -5.80
C GLU A 26 5.85 -14.53 -5.64
N PRO A 27 5.47 -13.24 -5.70
CA PRO A 27 4.09 -12.79 -5.47
C PRO A 27 3.17 -13.04 -6.67
N PHE A 28 3.29 -14.19 -7.33
CA PHE A 28 2.54 -14.52 -8.55
C PHE A 28 1.17 -15.07 -8.21
N ILE A 29 0.13 -14.30 -8.51
CA ILE A 29 -1.26 -14.65 -8.24
C ILE A 29 -2.18 -13.93 -9.21
N HIS A 30 -3.32 -14.54 -9.51
CA HIS A 30 -4.44 -13.93 -10.21
C HIS A 30 -5.68 -14.00 -9.31
N ASP A 31 -6.47 -12.95 -9.27
CA ASP A 31 -7.67 -12.80 -8.41
C ASP A 31 -7.36 -13.03 -6.92
N PRO A 32 -6.48 -12.25 -6.29
CA PRO A 32 -6.17 -12.45 -4.90
C PRO A 32 -7.37 -12.13 -4.00
N SER A 33 -7.70 -13.03 -3.10
CA SER A 33 -8.64 -12.74 -2.02
C SER A 33 -8.13 -11.64 -1.11
N THR A 34 -9.01 -11.08 -0.30
CA THR A 34 -8.62 -10.25 0.85
C THR A 34 -7.56 -10.98 1.67
N ILE A 35 -6.46 -10.27 2.01
CA ILE A 35 -5.35 -10.83 2.79
C ILE A 35 -5.79 -11.01 4.24
N MET A 36 -5.59 -12.20 4.79
CA MET A 36 -5.91 -12.52 6.18
C MET A 36 -4.68 -12.97 6.95
N GLU A 37 -4.59 -12.54 8.22
CA GLU A 37 -3.61 -13.07 9.16
C GLU A 37 -4.16 -14.32 9.84
N SER A 38 -3.35 -15.38 9.86
CA SER A 38 -3.61 -16.60 10.62
C SER A 38 -2.29 -17.16 11.14
N ASP A 39 -2.25 -17.50 12.44
CA ASP A 39 -1.08 -18.12 13.08
C ASP A 39 0.22 -17.31 12.88
N GLY A 40 0.12 -15.97 12.88
CA GLY A 40 1.26 -15.06 12.73
C GLY A 40 1.80 -14.95 11.30
N LYS A 41 1.06 -15.40 10.31
CA LYS A 41 1.37 -15.29 8.89
C LYS A 41 0.21 -14.69 8.12
N TYR A 42 0.50 -14.12 6.96
CA TYR A 42 -0.48 -13.57 6.03
C TYR A 42 -0.74 -14.52 4.89
N TYR A 43 -2.02 -14.68 4.53
CA TYR A 43 -2.49 -15.58 3.47
C TYR A 43 -3.38 -14.84 2.50
N THR A 44 -3.26 -15.16 1.21
CA THR A 44 -4.22 -14.79 0.16
C THR A 44 -4.36 -15.96 -0.79
N PHE A 45 -5.58 -16.21 -1.27
CA PHE A 45 -5.90 -17.29 -2.21
C PHE A 45 -6.24 -16.68 -3.57
N GLY A 46 -5.89 -17.39 -4.62
CA GLY A 46 -6.19 -16.99 -5.98
C GLY A 46 -7.10 -17.97 -6.72
N THR A 47 -7.36 -17.63 -7.95
CA THR A 47 -8.04 -18.51 -8.92
C THR A 47 -7.33 -19.86 -9.02
N ARG A 48 -8.09 -20.94 -9.15
CA ARG A 48 -7.69 -22.36 -9.19
C ARG A 48 -7.27 -22.97 -7.83
N GLY A 49 -7.44 -22.25 -6.73
CA GLY A 49 -7.26 -22.81 -5.37
C GLY A 49 -5.87 -22.69 -4.78
N GLY A 50 -4.87 -22.23 -5.55
CA GLY A 50 -3.56 -21.87 -5.02
C GLY A 50 -3.59 -20.54 -4.28
N GLY A 51 -2.52 -20.26 -3.52
CA GLY A 51 -2.41 -19.01 -2.78
C GLY A 51 -0.97 -18.65 -2.48
N LEU A 52 -0.82 -17.55 -1.78
CA LEU A 52 0.45 -17.02 -1.30
C LEU A 52 0.45 -16.94 0.23
N VAL A 53 1.63 -17.08 0.81
CA VAL A 53 1.89 -16.91 2.23
C VAL A 53 3.07 -15.97 2.44
N SER A 54 2.99 -15.16 3.50
CA SER A 54 4.07 -14.26 3.92
C SER A 54 4.16 -14.21 5.44
N GLU A 55 5.38 -14.14 5.98
CA GLU A 55 5.62 -13.95 7.41
C GLU A 55 5.71 -12.47 7.81
N ASP A 56 5.98 -11.58 6.86
CA ASP A 56 6.20 -10.16 7.10
C ASP A 56 5.27 -9.23 6.29
N GLY A 57 4.44 -9.80 5.38
CA GLY A 57 3.59 -9.03 4.46
C GLY A 57 4.35 -8.35 3.32
N TRP A 58 5.67 -8.56 3.23
CA TRP A 58 6.54 -8.03 2.17
C TRP A 58 7.07 -9.13 1.27
N THR A 59 7.57 -10.22 1.86
CA THR A 59 8.15 -11.35 1.13
C THR A 59 7.10 -12.45 0.99
N TRP A 60 6.67 -12.71 -0.23
CA TRP A 60 5.60 -13.65 -0.54
C TRP A 60 6.11 -14.88 -1.26
N HIS A 61 5.54 -16.03 -0.92
CA HIS A 61 5.86 -17.33 -1.52
C HIS A 61 4.59 -18.09 -1.84
N SER A 62 4.67 -19.02 -2.78
CA SER A 62 3.61 -20.00 -3.00
C SER A 62 3.33 -20.77 -1.72
N GLY A 63 2.09 -20.83 -1.31
CA GLY A 63 1.62 -21.47 -0.07
C GLY A 63 0.22 -21.02 0.25
N GLY A 64 -0.40 -21.69 1.24
CA GLY A 64 -1.83 -21.49 1.46
C GLY A 64 -2.63 -22.18 0.36
N GLU A 65 -3.20 -23.33 0.68
CA GLU A 65 -4.01 -24.09 -0.23
C GLU A 65 -5.42 -24.17 0.32
N ARG A 66 -6.41 -24.09 -0.55
CA ARG A 66 -7.79 -24.39 -0.24
C ARG A 66 -8.31 -25.47 -1.17
N PRO A 67 -9.19 -26.37 -0.69
CA PRO A 67 -9.82 -27.34 -1.56
C PRO A 67 -10.81 -26.67 -2.52
N GLY A 68 -11.25 -27.42 -3.54
CA GLY A 68 -12.34 -27.04 -4.41
C GLY A 68 -11.99 -26.31 -5.69
N GLY A 69 -10.74 -25.83 -5.86
CA GLY A 69 -10.34 -25.07 -7.04
C GLY A 69 -11.20 -23.82 -7.23
N GLY A 70 -11.78 -23.63 -8.42
CA GLY A 70 -12.69 -22.52 -8.75
C GLY A 70 -12.02 -21.19 -9.00
N LEU A 71 -12.81 -20.14 -9.08
CA LEU A 71 -12.39 -18.81 -9.53
C LEU A 71 -12.56 -17.79 -8.41
N ALA A 72 -11.69 -16.78 -8.42
CA ALA A 72 -11.82 -15.51 -7.71
C ALA A 72 -12.33 -15.64 -6.28
N PRO A 73 -11.56 -16.21 -5.36
CA PRO A 73 -11.99 -16.39 -3.97
C PRO A 73 -11.97 -15.09 -3.19
N ASP A 74 -12.79 -15.00 -2.13
CA ASP A 74 -12.60 -14.04 -1.06
C ASP A 74 -12.65 -14.71 0.31
N VAL A 75 -12.04 -14.05 1.31
CA VAL A 75 -11.92 -14.57 2.68
C VAL A 75 -12.29 -13.49 3.68
N ILE A 76 -13.06 -13.90 4.69
CA ILE A 76 -13.36 -13.07 5.86
C ILE A 76 -13.21 -13.85 7.15
N LYS A 77 -12.68 -13.21 8.20
CA LYS A 77 -12.61 -13.76 9.55
C LYS A 77 -13.81 -13.29 10.37
N ILE A 78 -14.57 -14.25 10.93
CA ILE A 78 -15.69 -13.97 11.84
C ILE A 78 -15.52 -14.85 13.07
N GLY A 79 -15.27 -14.24 14.22
CA GLY A 79 -14.97 -14.95 15.45
C GLY A 79 -13.71 -15.81 15.32
N ASP A 80 -13.83 -17.12 15.52
CA ASP A 80 -12.75 -18.10 15.41
C ASP A 80 -12.67 -18.79 14.03
N ARG A 81 -13.44 -18.33 13.03
CA ARG A 81 -13.53 -18.95 11.71
C ARG A 81 -13.10 -18.00 10.59
N TYR A 82 -12.46 -18.58 9.60
CA TYR A 82 -12.23 -17.97 8.29
C TYR A 82 -13.25 -18.58 7.33
N TYR A 83 -14.16 -17.77 6.81
CA TYR A 83 -15.07 -18.13 5.74
C TYR A 83 -14.40 -17.82 4.40
N VAL A 84 -14.45 -18.76 3.47
CA VAL A 84 -13.88 -18.64 2.13
C VAL A 84 -14.98 -18.90 1.13
N ALA A 85 -15.29 -17.93 0.28
CA ALA A 85 -16.18 -18.05 -0.86
C ALA A 85 -15.38 -18.12 -2.16
N TYR A 86 -15.85 -18.86 -3.15
CA TYR A 86 -15.24 -18.98 -4.47
C TYR A 86 -16.27 -19.42 -5.51
N ALA A 87 -16.05 -19.02 -6.76
CA ALA A 87 -16.96 -19.35 -7.84
C ALA A 87 -16.66 -20.72 -8.48
N VAL A 88 -17.69 -21.40 -8.88
CA VAL A 88 -17.63 -22.63 -9.69
C VAL A 88 -18.52 -22.47 -10.91
N GLY A 89 -17.93 -22.54 -12.11
CA GLY A 89 -18.57 -22.10 -13.36
C GLY A 89 -18.47 -20.58 -13.53
N GLY A 90 -19.10 -20.05 -14.55
CA GLY A 90 -19.01 -18.62 -14.89
C GLY A 90 -17.72 -18.25 -15.63
N GLY A 91 -17.47 -16.94 -15.74
CA GLY A 91 -16.21 -16.43 -16.28
C GLY A 91 -16.05 -16.63 -17.80
N GLY A 92 -17.07 -16.41 -18.57
CA GLY A 92 -17.02 -16.42 -20.04
C GLY A 92 -17.17 -15.03 -20.66
N MET A 93 -16.96 -14.96 -21.96
CA MET A 93 -17.09 -13.71 -22.74
C MET A 93 -18.54 -13.28 -22.98
N ASN A 94 -19.50 -14.11 -22.61
CA ASN A 94 -20.94 -13.84 -22.75
C ASN A 94 -21.57 -13.92 -21.37
N GLY A 95 -22.10 -12.82 -20.85
CA GLY A 95 -22.80 -12.78 -19.57
C GLY A 95 -23.93 -13.80 -19.46
N GLY A 96 -24.44 -14.05 -18.25
CA GLY A 96 -25.54 -14.97 -18.00
C GLY A 96 -25.13 -16.45 -18.01
N HIS A 97 -24.13 -16.82 -17.23
CA HIS A 97 -23.67 -18.21 -17.11
C HIS A 97 -24.35 -18.93 -15.95
N ALA A 98 -24.57 -20.24 -16.12
CA ALA A 98 -24.90 -21.12 -15.02
C ALA A 98 -23.65 -21.29 -14.13
N SER A 99 -23.69 -20.69 -12.96
CA SER A 99 -22.56 -20.61 -12.04
C SER A 99 -23.01 -20.63 -10.58
N ASN A 100 -22.10 -20.96 -9.67
CA ASN A 100 -22.37 -21.04 -8.27
C ASN A 100 -21.25 -20.44 -7.44
N ILE A 101 -21.57 -19.71 -6.39
CA ILE A 101 -20.63 -19.41 -5.32
C ILE A 101 -20.76 -20.44 -4.24
N LYS A 102 -19.69 -21.20 -4.04
CA LYS A 102 -19.54 -22.12 -2.92
C LYS A 102 -18.83 -21.43 -1.77
N MET A 103 -19.16 -21.90 -0.58
CA MET A 103 -18.54 -21.43 0.65
C MET A 103 -18.05 -22.61 1.49
N MET A 104 -16.94 -22.38 2.19
CA MET A 104 -16.37 -23.25 3.20
C MET A 104 -15.84 -22.42 4.37
N TRP A 105 -15.50 -23.06 5.48
CA TRP A 105 -14.83 -22.39 6.58
C TRP A 105 -13.74 -23.27 7.20
N THR A 106 -12.77 -22.62 7.85
CA THR A 106 -11.70 -23.27 8.63
C THR A 106 -11.39 -22.42 9.87
N LYS A 107 -10.72 -22.98 10.87
CA LYS A 107 -10.22 -22.22 12.03
C LYS A 107 -8.80 -21.70 11.86
N SER A 108 -8.05 -22.26 10.93
CA SER A 108 -6.70 -21.81 10.60
C SER A 108 -6.49 -21.85 9.09
N LEU A 109 -5.72 -20.91 8.57
CA LEU A 109 -5.26 -20.91 7.18
C LEU A 109 -3.86 -21.53 7.03
N ASP A 110 -3.17 -21.84 8.15
CA ASP A 110 -1.86 -22.50 8.13
C ASP A 110 -2.03 -24.04 7.99
N PRO A 111 -1.60 -24.64 6.86
CA PRO A 111 -1.69 -26.10 6.68
C PRO A 111 -0.94 -26.92 7.75
N LYS A 112 -0.05 -26.29 8.53
CA LYS A 112 0.67 -26.94 9.62
C LYS A 112 -0.05 -26.83 10.96
N SER A 113 -1.11 -26.07 11.05
CA SER A 113 -1.91 -25.92 12.27
C SER A 113 -2.79 -27.15 12.48
N ARG A 114 -2.96 -27.58 13.74
CA ARG A 114 -3.93 -28.63 14.10
C ARG A 114 -5.39 -28.21 13.85
N ASP A 115 -5.63 -26.91 13.76
CA ASP A 115 -6.96 -26.34 13.55
C ASP A 115 -7.24 -26.08 12.05
N PHE A 116 -6.31 -26.49 11.17
CA PHE A 116 -6.48 -26.46 9.73
C PHE A 116 -7.39 -27.60 9.27
N GLY A 117 -8.40 -27.26 8.49
CA GLY A 117 -9.32 -28.21 7.90
C GLY A 117 -10.59 -27.49 7.45
N PHE A 118 -10.87 -27.59 6.15
CA PHE A 118 -12.02 -26.92 5.56
C PHE A 118 -13.30 -27.73 5.72
N HIS A 119 -14.37 -27.06 6.14
CA HIS A 119 -15.72 -27.60 6.27
C HIS A 119 -16.60 -26.95 5.20
N ASP A 120 -17.27 -27.77 4.39
CA ASP A 120 -18.19 -27.30 3.35
C ASP A 120 -19.45 -26.66 3.98
N VAL A 121 -19.84 -25.49 3.46
CA VAL A 121 -21.11 -24.81 3.82
C VAL A 121 -22.14 -25.03 2.71
N GLY A 122 -21.69 -25.22 1.47
CA GLY A 122 -22.54 -25.40 0.30
C GLY A 122 -22.59 -24.16 -0.60
N VAL A 123 -23.65 -24.08 -1.41
CA VAL A 123 -23.88 -23.00 -2.37
C VAL A 123 -24.62 -21.85 -1.67
N VAL A 124 -24.09 -20.63 -1.80
CA VAL A 124 -24.67 -19.40 -1.19
C VAL A 124 -25.28 -18.46 -2.22
N ALA A 125 -24.83 -18.52 -3.47
CA ALA A 125 -25.44 -17.82 -4.59
C ALA A 125 -25.33 -18.68 -5.86
N SER A 126 -26.27 -18.52 -6.78
CA SER A 126 -26.29 -19.22 -8.07
C SER A 126 -26.99 -18.41 -9.15
N THR A 127 -26.62 -18.66 -10.39
CA THR A 127 -27.28 -18.16 -11.60
C THR A 127 -27.61 -19.35 -12.50
N ASP A 128 -28.67 -19.25 -13.32
CA ASP A 128 -29.17 -20.33 -14.14
C ASP A 128 -28.70 -20.30 -15.62
N GLY A 129 -27.96 -19.25 -15.99
CA GLY A 129 -27.48 -19.02 -17.34
C GLY A 129 -28.51 -18.33 -18.27
N VAL A 130 -29.70 -18.01 -17.77
CA VAL A 130 -30.77 -17.29 -18.50
C VAL A 130 -30.83 -15.82 -18.09
N GLU A 131 -30.66 -15.56 -16.81
CA GLU A 131 -30.63 -14.20 -16.27
C GLU A 131 -29.34 -13.45 -16.68
N ASN A 132 -29.41 -12.13 -16.77
CA ASN A 132 -28.25 -11.29 -17.08
C ASN A 132 -27.39 -11.06 -15.84
N ALA A 133 -26.83 -12.13 -15.30
CA ALA A 133 -25.94 -12.13 -14.12
C ALA A 133 -25.06 -13.41 -14.14
N ASP A 134 -23.98 -13.35 -13.41
CA ASP A 134 -23.07 -14.47 -13.20
C ASP A 134 -22.71 -14.56 -11.72
N ALA A 135 -22.78 -15.75 -11.13
CA ALA A 135 -22.38 -15.97 -9.73
C ALA A 135 -20.86 -16.21 -9.67
N ILE A 136 -20.10 -15.14 -9.84
CA ILE A 136 -18.63 -15.11 -9.84
C ILE A 136 -18.14 -13.96 -8.96
N ASP A 137 -16.86 -13.94 -8.64
CA ASP A 137 -16.15 -12.87 -7.91
C ASP A 137 -16.85 -12.49 -6.59
N PRO A 138 -17.02 -13.44 -5.65
CA PRO A 138 -17.61 -13.12 -4.36
C PRO A 138 -16.73 -12.19 -3.54
N ALA A 139 -17.34 -11.24 -2.84
CA ALA A 139 -16.65 -10.42 -1.84
C ALA A 139 -17.52 -10.19 -0.60
N PHE A 140 -16.91 -10.26 0.57
CA PHE A 140 -17.59 -10.14 1.84
C PHE A 140 -17.59 -8.73 2.41
N LEU A 141 -18.67 -8.42 3.15
CA LEU A 141 -18.71 -7.31 4.09
C LEU A 141 -19.42 -7.74 5.37
N LEU A 142 -18.75 -7.61 6.51
CA LEU A 142 -19.38 -7.71 7.84
C LEU A 142 -19.57 -6.29 8.38
N VAL A 143 -20.83 -5.89 8.58
CA VAL A 143 -21.18 -4.58 9.12
C VAL A 143 -22.39 -4.70 10.02
N ASP A 144 -22.36 -4.05 11.18
CA ASP A 144 -23.44 -4.06 12.18
C ASP A 144 -23.91 -5.50 12.57
N GLY A 145 -22.97 -6.45 12.59
CA GLY A 145 -23.23 -7.85 12.89
C GLY A 145 -23.93 -8.64 11.78
N ARG A 146 -24.13 -8.04 10.61
CA ARG A 146 -24.73 -8.67 9.42
C ARG A 146 -23.65 -8.96 8.38
N LEU A 147 -23.69 -10.16 7.81
CA LEU A 147 -22.75 -10.59 6.77
C LEU A 147 -23.39 -10.45 5.40
N TRP A 148 -22.70 -9.78 4.52
CA TRP A 148 -23.11 -9.55 3.14
C TRP A 148 -22.10 -10.13 2.16
N LEU A 149 -22.60 -10.56 1.00
CA LEU A 149 -21.80 -11.05 -0.12
C LEU A 149 -22.21 -10.32 -1.39
N SER A 150 -21.27 -9.61 -2.02
CA SER A 150 -21.44 -9.14 -3.40
C SER A 150 -20.86 -10.13 -4.38
N TYR A 151 -21.38 -10.19 -5.60
CA TYR A 151 -20.89 -11.04 -6.68
C TYR A 151 -21.40 -10.54 -8.04
N GLY A 152 -20.74 -10.93 -9.12
CA GLY A 152 -21.18 -10.62 -10.48
C GLY A 152 -20.03 -10.40 -11.44
N THR A 153 -20.38 -10.05 -12.68
CA THR A 153 -19.44 -9.84 -13.79
C THR A 153 -19.77 -8.57 -14.55
N TYR A 154 -18.81 -8.02 -15.31
CA TYR A 154 -19.01 -6.84 -16.13
C TYR A 154 -19.90 -7.10 -17.38
N TYR A 155 -20.26 -8.35 -17.66
CA TYR A 155 -21.27 -8.67 -18.68
C TYR A 155 -22.72 -8.63 -18.19
N GLY A 156 -22.93 -8.38 -16.92
CA GLY A 156 -24.26 -8.35 -16.32
C GLY A 156 -24.31 -7.49 -15.07
N PHE A 157 -25.15 -7.88 -14.13
CA PHE A 157 -25.30 -7.16 -12.87
C PHE A 157 -24.34 -7.64 -11.80
N ILE A 158 -23.84 -6.69 -11.03
CA ILE A 158 -23.30 -6.95 -9.70
C ILE A 158 -24.48 -7.01 -8.74
N ARG A 159 -24.52 -8.06 -7.93
CA ARG A 159 -25.56 -8.37 -6.97
C ARG A 159 -25.03 -8.43 -5.55
N ILE A 160 -25.94 -8.20 -4.59
CA ILE A 160 -25.67 -8.37 -3.18
C ILE A 160 -26.74 -9.24 -2.54
N VAL A 161 -26.29 -10.15 -1.62
CA VAL A 161 -27.15 -10.99 -0.80
C VAL A 161 -26.70 -10.98 0.66
N GLU A 162 -27.61 -11.27 1.58
CA GLU A 162 -27.30 -11.39 2.99
C GLU A 162 -27.11 -12.85 3.40
N LEU A 163 -26.08 -13.09 4.21
CA LEU A 163 -25.72 -14.39 4.76
C LEU A 163 -25.86 -14.37 6.29
N ASP A 164 -26.06 -15.54 6.88
CA ASP A 164 -25.98 -15.70 8.33
C ASP A 164 -24.50 -15.70 8.77
N PRO A 165 -24.03 -14.75 9.59
CA PRO A 165 -22.64 -14.66 10.00
C PRO A 165 -22.16 -15.84 10.86
N LYS A 166 -23.08 -16.64 11.45
CA LYS A 166 -22.74 -17.80 12.27
C LYS A 166 -22.55 -19.08 11.46
N THR A 167 -23.30 -19.22 10.39
CA THR A 167 -23.30 -20.44 9.56
C THR A 167 -22.65 -20.23 8.20
N GLY A 168 -22.59 -19.01 7.72
CA GLY A 168 -22.14 -18.67 6.37
C GLY A 168 -23.19 -18.92 5.29
N THR A 169 -24.35 -19.48 5.63
CA THR A 169 -25.41 -19.81 4.67
C THR A 169 -26.20 -18.56 4.27
N ARG A 170 -26.79 -18.58 3.07
CA ARG A 170 -27.71 -17.52 2.66
C ARG A 170 -28.94 -17.48 3.55
N LEU A 171 -29.36 -16.28 3.95
CA LEU A 171 -30.58 -16.14 4.75
C LEU A 171 -31.81 -16.53 3.93
N ALA A 172 -32.71 -17.30 4.56
CA ALA A 172 -33.91 -17.76 3.93
C ALA A 172 -34.78 -16.57 3.46
N GLY A 173 -35.26 -16.62 2.22
CA GLY A 173 -36.09 -15.58 1.62
C GLY A 173 -35.33 -14.32 1.16
N ASN A 174 -34.01 -14.20 1.43
CA ASN A 174 -33.21 -13.09 0.95
C ASN A 174 -33.06 -13.18 -0.57
N GLN A 175 -33.52 -12.15 -1.30
CA GLN A 175 -33.39 -12.05 -2.76
C GLN A 175 -32.17 -11.22 -3.14
N PRO A 176 -31.47 -11.54 -4.24
CA PRO A 176 -30.37 -10.72 -4.74
C PRO A 176 -30.88 -9.33 -5.14
N VAL A 177 -30.08 -8.30 -4.86
CA VAL A 177 -30.34 -6.93 -5.28
C VAL A 177 -29.25 -6.50 -6.24
N ASP A 178 -29.66 -5.98 -7.41
CA ASP A 178 -28.73 -5.43 -8.41
C ASP A 178 -28.22 -4.06 -7.94
N ILE A 179 -26.89 -3.87 -7.89
CA ILE A 179 -26.26 -2.67 -7.33
C ILE A 179 -25.29 -1.94 -8.27
N ALA A 180 -24.79 -2.61 -9.30
CA ALA A 180 -23.89 -2.04 -10.31
C ALA A 180 -23.93 -2.81 -11.62
N ILE A 181 -23.33 -2.25 -12.67
CA ILE A 181 -23.02 -2.88 -13.95
C ILE A 181 -21.62 -2.45 -14.41
N ASP A 182 -21.10 -3.06 -15.47
CA ASP A 182 -19.86 -2.65 -16.14
C ASP A 182 -18.63 -2.72 -15.23
N MET A 183 -18.63 -3.68 -14.33
CA MET A 183 -17.51 -4.00 -13.41
C MET A 183 -17.64 -5.44 -12.92
N GLU A 184 -16.54 -5.95 -12.36
CA GLU A 184 -16.47 -7.25 -11.68
C GLU A 184 -15.54 -7.16 -10.47
N ALA A 185 -15.24 -8.28 -9.80
CA ALA A 185 -14.29 -8.36 -8.68
C ALA A 185 -14.55 -7.23 -7.67
N THR A 186 -15.78 -7.13 -7.20
CA THR A 186 -16.21 -6.03 -6.34
C THR A 186 -15.75 -6.24 -4.90
N ALA A 187 -15.56 -5.13 -4.18
CA ALA A 187 -15.36 -5.10 -2.74
C ALA A 187 -16.26 -4.06 -2.11
N LEU A 188 -16.77 -4.37 -0.93
CA LEU A 188 -17.62 -3.48 -0.16
C LEU A 188 -16.88 -2.95 1.06
N MET A 189 -17.04 -1.65 1.35
CA MET A 189 -16.51 -1.02 2.56
C MET A 189 -17.58 -0.17 3.22
N HIS A 190 -17.48 -0.01 4.54
CA HIS A 190 -18.29 0.94 5.31
C HIS A 190 -17.38 1.90 6.07
N ARG A 191 -17.55 3.22 5.85
CA ARG A 191 -16.76 4.27 6.51
C ARG A 191 -17.57 5.56 6.64
N ASP A 192 -17.54 6.17 7.81
CA ASP A 192 -18.16 7.48 8.10
C ASP A 192 -19.63 7.55 7.68
N GLY A 193 -20.36 6.44 7.88
CA GLY A 193 -21.78 6.30 7.54
C GLY A 193 -22.07 6.28 6.04
N TRP A 194 -21.08 5.92 5.21
CA TRP A 194 -21.21 5.62 3.81
C TRP A 194 -20.78 4.18 3.51
N TYR A 195 -21.51 3.54 2.60
CA TYR A 195 -21.11 2.30 1.96
C TYR A 195 -20.42 2.64 0.65
N TYR A 196 -19.28 2.03 0.40
CA TYR A 196 -18.49 2.14 -0.83
C TYR A 196 -18.52 0.79 -1.54
N LEU A 197 -18.85 0.81 -2.83
CA LEU A 197 -18.68 -0.32 -3.73
C LEU A 197 -17.53 -0.02 -4.67
N LEU A 198 -16.43 -0.74 -4.51
CA LEU A 198 -15.32 -0.73 -5.45
C LEU A 198 -15.52 -1.88 -6.44
N GLY A 199 -15.09 -1.70 -7.67
CA GLY A 199 -15.17 -2.75 -8.68
C GLY A 199 -14.09 -2.57 -9.73
N THR A 200 -13.69 -3.68 -10.33
CA THR A 200 -12.75 -3.71 -11.44
C THR A 200 -13.50 -3.52 -12.74
N HIS A 201 -13.16 -2.47 -13.46
CA HIS A 201 -13.73 -2.09 -14.76
C HIS A 201 -12.70 -2.35 -15.86
N GLY A 202 -13.15 -2.67 -17.05
CA GLY A 202 -12.30 -2.95 -18.22
C GLY A 202 -12.23 -4.43 -18.57
N THR A 203 -11.17 -4.84 -19.26
CA THR A 203 -11.04 -6.21 -19.79
C THR A 203 -10.04 -7.04 -19.01
N CYS A 204 -10.50 -8.24 -18.57
CA CYS A 204 -9.69 -9.25 -17.90
C CYS A 204 -8.78 -10.00 -18.87
N CYS A 205 -7.77 -10.63 -18.30
CA CYS A 205 -7.11 -11.83 -18.85
C CYS A 205 -6.38 -11.61 -20.18
N ASP A 206 -5.99 -10.36 -20.47
CA ASP A 206 -5.28 -9.96 -21.70
C ASP A 206 -3.84 -9.49 -21.41
N GLY A 207 -3.33 -9.80 -20.22
CA GLY A 207 -1.98 -9.47 -19.80
C GLY A 207 -1.66 -7.97 -19.97
N PRO A 208 -0.60 -7.61 -20.72
CA PRO A 208 -0.22 -6.20 -20.92
C PRO A 208 -1.26 -5.36 -21.71
N ASN A 209 -2.24 -5.98 -22.34
CA ASN A 209 -3.32 -5.31 -23.04
C ASN A 209 -4.56 -5.14 -22.17
N SER A 210 -4.57 -5.65 -20.94
CA SER A 210 -5.67 -5.47 -20.01
C SER A 210 -5.91 -3.98 -19.74
N SER A 211 -7.16 -3.57 -19.84
CA SER A 211 -7.61 -2.22 -19.50
C SER A 211 -8.18 -2.13 -18.09
N TYR A 212 -7.96 -3.12 -17.26
CA TYR A 212 -8.42 -3.14 -15.88
C TYR A 212 -8.02 -1.87 -15.13
N ASN A 213 -8.96 -1.35 -14.40
CA ASN A 213 -8.82 -0.25 -13.47
C ASN A 213 -9.86 -0.40 -12.35
N ILE A 214 -9.57 0.10 -11.15
CA ILE A 214 -10.51 0.02 -10.04
C ILE A 214 -11.27 1.33 -9.92
N ARG A 215 -12.59 1.24 -9.87
CA ARG A 215 -13.52 2.35 -9.70
C ARG A 215 -14.36 2.20 -8.45
N VAL A 216 -14.97 3.30 -8.00
CA VAL A 216 -15.76 3.34 -6.77
C VAL A 216 -17.02 4.20 -6.93
N GLY A 217 -18.10 3.74 -6.33
CA GLY A 217 -19.28 4.52 -6.02
C GLY A 217 -19.61 4.42 -4.52
N ARG A 218 -20.42 5.36 -4.00
CA ARG A 218 -20.84 5.33 -2.59
C ARG A 218 -22.34 5.53 -2.44
N SER A 219 -22.89 5.02 -1.35
CA SER A 219 -24.31 5.10 -1.00
C SER A 219 -24.51 5.27 0.50
N LYS A 220 -25.65 5.82 0.92
CA LYS A 220 -26.11 5.79 2.32
C LYS A 220 -26.83 4.49 2.68
N SER A 221 -27.18 3.68 1.69
CA SER A 221 -27.77 2.36 1.86
C SER A 221 -26.89 1.29 1.25
N LEU A 222 -26.72 0.17 1.92
CA LEU A 222 -25.94 -0.97 1.42
C LEU A 222 -26.45 -1.54 0.10
N THR A 223 -27.75 -1.47 -0.14
CA THR A 223 -28.39 -1.91 -1.39
C THR A 223 -28.47 -0.80 -2.45
N GLY A 224 -27.76 0.31 -2.22
CA GLY A 224 -27.70 1.41 -3.20
C GLY A 224 -28.83 2.44 -3.09
N PRO A 225 -28.97 3.34 -4.07
CA PRO A 225 -28.12 3.45 -5.24
C PRO A 225 -26.69 3.93 -4.90
N TYR A 226 -25.69 3.28 -5.48
CA TYR A 226 -24.30 3.76 -5.42
C TYR A 226 -24.06 4.80 -6.51
N LEU A 227 -23.56 5.96 -6.12
CA LEU A 227 -23.27 7.08 -7.02
C LEU A 227 -21.77 7.34 -7.03
N ASP A 228 -21.23 7.73 -8.16
CA ASP A 228 -19.88 8.27 -8.26
C ASP A 228 -19.79 9.73 -7.79
N ASN A 229 -18.62 10.34 -7.91
CA ASN A 229 -18.39 11.75 -7.51
C ASN A 229 -19.08 12.78 -8.42
N MET A 230 -19.61 12.37 -9.58
CA MET A 230 -20.39 13.20 -10.50
C MET A 230 -21.90 12.95 -10.35
N GLY A 231 -22.30 12.04 -9.45
CA GLY A 231 -23.70 11.68 -9.23
C GLY A 231 -24.23 10.65 -10.22
N VAL A 232 -23.37 10.00 -11.02
CA VAL A 232 -23.80 8.95 -11.96
C VAL A 232 -23.94 7.63 -11.20
N PRO A 233 -25.11 6.96 -11.29
CA PRO A 233 -25.29 5.66 -10.66
C PRO A 233 -24.40 4.58 -11.25
N LEU A 234 -23.86 3.68 -10.41
CA LEU A 234 -23.11 2.49 -10.87
C LEU A 234 -23.98 1.56 -11.71
N LEU A 235 -25.31 1.54 -11.50
CA LEU A 235 -26.27 0.85 -12.35
C LEU A 235 -26.43 1.48 -13.76
N LYS A 236 -25.72 2.59 -14.04
CA LYS A 236 -25.65 3.26 -15.33
C LYS A 236 -24.22 3.42 -15.84
N GLY A 237 -23.28 2.59 -15.33
CA GLY A 237 -21.89 2.63 -15.72
C GLY A 237 -21.08 3.80 -15.11
N GLY A 238 -21.55 4.42 -14.01
CA GLY A 238 -20.77 5.39 -13.24
C GLY A 238 -19.59 4.73 -12.54
N GLY A 239 -18.72 5.54 -11.95
CA GLY A 239 -17.58 5.06 -11.15
C GLY A 239 -16.40 6.01 -11.17
N LYS A 240 -16.01 6.49 -9.98
CA LYS A 240 -14.83 7.33 -9.81
C LYS A 240 -13.57 6.44 -9.82
N LEU A 241 -12.56 6.80 -10.62
CA LEU A 241 -11.28 6.10 -10.67
C LEU A 241 -10.57 6.15 -9.31
N VAL A 242 -10.09 4.99 -8.86
CA VAL A 242 -9.24 4.80 -7.67
C VAL A 242 -7.79 4.53 -8.09
N ILE A 243 -7.59 3.62 -9.04
CA ILE A 243 -6.29 3.28 -9.62
C ILE A 243 -6.45 2.72 -11.01
N ASP A 244 -5.46 2.98 -11.87
CA ASP A 244 -5.27 2.39 -13.19
C ASP A 244 -3.84 1.83 -13.32
N GLY A 245 -3.52 1.26 -14.49
CA GLY A 245 -2.17 0.81 -14.81
C GLY A 245 -1.18 1.95 -14.85
N ARG A 246 0.06 1.70 -14.43
CA ARG A 246 1.11 2.72 -14.48
C ARG A 246 2.48 2.13 -14.79
N GLY A 247 3.27 2.87 -15.58
CA GLY A 247 4.63 2.49 -15.91
C GLY A 247 4.70 1.17 -16.63
N ARG A 248 5.11 0.11 -15.93
CA ARG A 248 5.26 -1.24 -16.45
C ARG A 248 4.32 -2.25 -15.78
N GLU A 249 3.36 -1.77 -14.98
CA GLU A 249 2.34 -2.52 -14.27
C GLU A 249 0.97 -2.24 -14.89
N PHE A 250 0.32 -3.25 -15.45
CA PHE A 250 -0.90 -3.14 -16.24
C PHE A 250 -2.07 -3.86 -15.61
N GLY A 251 -3.26 -3.29 -15.75
CA GLY A 251 -4.50 -3.93 -15.41
C GLY A 251 -4.66 -4.22 -13.90
N PRO A 252 -4.68 -3.19 -13.01
CA PRO A 252 -4.95 -3.42 -11.59
C PRO A 252 -6.41 -3.81 -11.36
N GLY A 253 -6.61 -4.91 -10.64
CA GLY A 253 -7.93 -5.43 -10.32
C GLY A 253 -7.99 -6.21 -9.01
N HIS A 254 -9.19 -6.59 -8.59
CA HIS A 254 -9.44 -7.43 -7.41
C HIS A 254 -9.01 -6.80 -6.09
N PHE A 255 -9.71 -5.73 -5.69
CA PHE A 255 -9.43 -4.97 -4.48
C PHE A 255 -9.71 -5.77 -3.20
N GLY A 256 -8.76 -5.78 -2.26
CA GLY A 256 -8.92 -6.29 -0.90
C GLY A 256 -8.49 -5.25 0.13
N LEU A 257 -9.39 -4.82 1.02
CA LEU A 257 -9.08 -3.84 2.07
C LEU A 257 -8.24 -4.46 3.19
N ILE A 258 -7.27 -3.68 3.67
CA ILE A 258 -6.42 -4.03 4.80
C ILE A 258 -6.35 -2.82 5.74
N ASP A 259 -7.07 -2.90 6.85
CA ASP A 259 -6.99 -1.90 7.92
C ASP A 259 -5.92 -2.32 8.94
N LEU A 260 -4.85 -1.54 9.02
CA LEU A 260 -3.74 -1.75 9.94
C LEU A 260 -3.91 -0.95 11.25
N GLY A 261 -5.02 -0.24 11.40
CA GLY A 261 -5.27 0.64 12.53
C GLY A 261 -4.40 1.91 12.54
N GLY A 262 -4.66 2.81 13.49
CA GLY A 262 -3.86 4.03 13.67
C GLY A 262 -3.86 4.98 12.46
N GLY A 263 -4.89 4.98 11.64
CA GLY A 263 -4.98 5.80 10.42
C GLY A 263 -4.16 5.26 9.25
N MET A 264 -3.80 3.98 9.26
CA MET A 264 -3.14 3.31 8.15
C MET A 264 -4.08 2.30 7.53
N GLU A 265 -4.45 2.53 6.30
CA GLU A 265 -5.17 1.58 5.47
C GLU A 265 -4.33 1.26 4.24
N LYS A 266 -4.33 0.01 3.84
CA LYS A 266 -3.75 -0.46 2.58
C LYS A 266 -4.79 -1.27 1.84
N PHE A 267 -4.53 -1.54 0.59
CA PHE A 267 -5.32 -2.49 -0.19
C PHE A 267 -4.40 -3.39 -1.00
N SER A 268 -4.84 -4.63 -1.12
CA SER A 268 -4.25 -5.59 -2.05
C SER A 268 -5.03 -5.58 -3.37
N MET A 269 -4.33 -5.95 -4.42
CA MET A 269 -4.86 -6.18 -5.76
C MET A 269 -3.89 -7.05 -6.52
N HIS A 270 -4.25 -7.50 -7.71
CA HIS A 270 -3.26 -7.95 -8.67
C HIS A 270 -3.07 -6.91 -9.78
N TYR A 271 -1.91 -6.90 -10.41
CA TYR A 271 -1.75 -6.43 -11.77
C TYR A 271 -1.89 -7.63 -12.72
N GLU A 272 -2.65 -7.48 -13.80
CA GLU A 272 -2.75 -8.50 -14.85
C GLU A 272 -1.39 -8.83 -15.43
N ALA A 273 -0.53 -7.81 -15.60
CA ALA A 273 0.83 -7.98 -16.07
C ALA A 273 1.80 -7.00 -15.39
N ASP A 274 2.88 -7.53 -14.82
CA ASP A 274 4.07 -6.78 -14.42
C ASP A 274 5.21 -7.10 -15.41
N MET A 275 5.60 -6.10 -16.20
CA MET A 275 6.62 -6.27 -17.24
C MET A 275 8.03 -6.44 -16.68
N ASP A 276 8.26 -6.04 -15.44
CA ASP A 276 9.53 -6.30 -14.74
C ASP A 276 9.60 -7.75 -14.22
N ARG A 277 8.46 -8.45 -14.26
CA ARG A 277 8.31 -9.86 -13.91
C ARG A 277 7.81 -10.72 -15.08
N SER A 278 8.31 -10.39 -16.27
CA SER A 278 8.01 -11.11 -17.53
C SER A 278 6.53 -11.11 -17.92
N GLY A 279 5.80 -10.06 -17.59
CA GLY A 279 4.38 -9.92 -17.91
C GLY A 279 3.46 -10.88 -17.13
N ARG A 280 3.92 -11.41 -16.00
CA ARG A 280 3.10 -12.29 -15.14
C ARG A 280 2.17 -11.46 -14.28
N SER A 281 1.03 -12.04 -13.91
CA SER A 281 0.14 -11.48 -12.91
C SER A 281 0.77 -11.54 -11.51
N VAL A 282 0.72 -10.44 -10.77
CA VAL A 282 1.41 -10.28 -9.48
C VAL A 282 0.52 -9.62 -8.44
N LEU A 283 0.65 -10.06 -7.19
CA LEU A 283 0.10 -9.35 -6.04
C LEU A 283 0.78 -7.98 -5.89
N ALA A 284 -0.01 -6.97 -5.60
CA ALA A 284 0.44 -5.64 -5.21
C ALA A 284 -0.28 -5.19 -3.94
N ILE A 285 0.41 -4.42 -3.10
CA ILE A 285 -0.13 -3.84 -1.87
C ILE A 285 0.25 -2.38 -1.83
N GLN A 286 -0.76 -1.50 -1.77
CA GLN A 286 -0.57 -0.05 -1.79
C GLN A 286 -1.30 0.63 -0.64
N PRO A 287 -0.84 1.83 -0.21
CA PRO A 287 -1.61 2.66 0.72
C PRO A 287 -2.97 3.05 0.13
N LEU A 288 -4.00 3.08 0.98
CA LEU A 288 -5.30 3.63 0.65
C LEU A 288 -5.45 5.00 1.31
N LEU A 289 -5.62 6.02 0.52
CA LEU A 289 -5.79 7.40 0.96
C LEU A 289 -7.26 7.82 0.86
N TRP A 290 -7.62 8.84 1.63
CA TRP A 290 -8.95 9.45 1.59
C TRP A 290 -8.86 10.94 1.33
N ARG A 291 -9.58 11.41 0.33
CA ARG A 291 -9.71 12.83 0.01
C ARG A 291 -11.15 13.16 -0.30
N ASP A 292 -11.70 14.16 0.40
CA ASP A 292 -13.09 14.62 0.24
C ASP A 292 -14.12 13.49 0.37
N GLY A 293 -13.81 12.51 1.24
CA GLY A 293 -14.65 11.33 1.47
C GLY A 293 -14.62 10.32 0.32
N TRP A 294 -13.55 10.29 -0.49
CA TRP A 294 -13.33 9.32 -1.54
C TRP A 294 -12.00 8.59 -1.38
N PRO A 295 -11.98 7.26 -1.57
CA PRO A 295 -10.72 6.50 -1.58
C PRO A 295 -9.93 6.79 -2.86
N LEU A 296 -8.61 6.76 -2.73
CA LEU A 296 -7.67 6.81 -3.85
C LEU A 296 -6.40 6.02 -3.49
N ALA A 297 -5.74 5.50 -4.50
CA ALA A 297 -4.48 4.80 -4.30
C ALA A 297 -3.38 5.78 -3.91
N GLY A 298 -2.63 5.45 -2.84
CA GLY A 298 -1.35 6.03 -2.51
C GLY A 298 -0.20 5.31 -3.18
N GLU A 299 1.01 5.72 -2.86
CA GLU A 299 2.24 5.05 -3.31
C GLU A 299 3.16 4.78 -2.12
N ASN A 300 3.78 3.61 -2.09
CA ASN A 300 4.87 3.37 -1.16
C ASN A 300 6.02 4.34 -1.47
N LEU A 301 6.72 4.81 -0.43
CA LEU A 301 7.77 5.81 -0.59
C LEU A 301 8.88 5.31 -1.52
N LYS A 302 9.18 6.07 -2.56
CA LYS A 302 10.24 5.75 -3.52
C LYS A 302 11.62 6.10 -2.96
N ALA A 303 12.64 5.41 -3.44
CA ALA A 303 14.03 5.81 -3.18
C ALA A 303 14.29 7.23 -3.71
N GLY A 304 14.99 8.05 -2.93
CA GLY A 304 15.27 9.44 -3.32
C GLY A 304 15.85 10.27 -2.18
N THR A 305 16.15 11.51 -2.48
CA THR A 305 16.53 12.51 -1.48
C THR A 305 15.34 13.39 -1.18
N TYR A 306 15.12 13.67 0.11
CA TYR A 306 13.93 14.37 0.60
C TYR A 306 14.28 15.35 1.72
N GLU A 307 13.51 16.44 1.81
CA GLU A 307 13.26 17.11 3.07
C GLU A 307 12.21 16.30 3.85
N ILE A 308 12.41 16.11 5.16
CA ILE A 308 11.47 15.42 6.04
C ILE A 308 10.94 16.46 7.01
N LYS A 309 9.67 16.85 6.86
CA LYS A 309 9.05 17.89 7.70
C LYS A 309 8.04 17.33 8.67
N SER A 310 8.04 17.85 9.89
CA SER A 310 6.97 17.64 10.84
C SER A 310 5.71 18.40 10.42
N GLU A 311 4.58 17.72 10.33
CA GLU A 311 3.27 18.35 10.13
C GLU A 311 2.94 19.35 11.25
N ARG A 312 3.39 19.05 12.48
CA ARG A 312 3.11 19.86 13.66
C ARG A 312 3.72 21.24 13.60
N SER A 313 4.97 21.38 13.14
CA SER A 313 5.71 22.65 13.17
C SER A 313 6.06 23.19 11.79
N GLY A 314 6.00 22.35 10.74
CA GLY A 314 6.54 22.67 9.42
C GLY A 314 8.08 22.65 9.35
N ASN A 315 8.77 22.41 10.48
CA ASN A 315 10.21 22.34 10.55
C ASN A 315 10.74 21.02 9.99
N ALA A 316 11.92 21.11 9.37
CA ALA A 316 12.61 19.97 8.79
C ALA A 316 13.49 19.25 9.80
N LEU A 317 13.53 17.91 9.69
CA LEU A 317 14.51 17.08 10.39
C LEU A 317 15.91 17.41 9.88
N GLN A 318 16.84 17.69 10.80
CA GLN A 318 18.20 18.08 10.46
C GLN A 318 19.24 17.52 11.45
N LEU A 319 20.51 17.48 11.02
CA LEU A 319 21.61 17.28 11.96
C LEU A 319 21.77 18.52 12.83
N ASN A 320 22.01 18.29 14.11
CA ASN A 320 22.42 19.37 15.04
C ASN A 320 23.93 19.64 14.88
N VAL A 321 24.27 20.42 13.84
CA VAL A 321 25.65 20.80 13.51
C VAL A 321 25.74 22.29 13.18
N ASP A 322 26.91 22.88 13.40
CA ASP A 322 27.19 24.21 12.89
C ASP A 322 27.29 24.17 11.37
N PHE A 323 26.68 25.14 10.72
CA PHE A 323 26.73 25.27 9.27
C PHE A 323 27.12 26.69 8.86
N THR A 324 27.78 26.81 7.71
CA THR A 324 28.24 28.10 7.18
C THR A 324 27.04 28.94 6.75
N ARG A 325 26.93 30.13 7.35
CA ARG A 325 25.94 31.11 6.92
C ARG A 325 26.47 31.92 5.76
N ILE A 326 25.67 32.13 4.72
CA ILE A 326 26.02 32.97 3.60
C ILE A 326 25.97 34.42 4.08
N PRO A 327 27.07 35.23 3.93
CA PRO A 327 27.02 36.63 4.27
C PRO A 327 25.95 37.36 3.45
N PHE A 328 25.07 38.08 4.12
CA PHE A 328 23.97 38.79 3.50
C PHE A 328 23.99 40.27 3.87
N ASP A 329 24.12 41.16 2.88
CA ASP A 329 23.98 42.58 3.07
C ASP A 329 22.57 43.04 2.69
N VAL A 330 21.73 43.25 3.71
CA VAL A 330 20.33 43.65 3.54
C VAL A 330 20.19 44.96 2.72
N ARG A 331 21.17 45.87 2.80
CA ARG A 331 21.14 47.12 2.05
C ARG A 331 21.28 46.89 0.55
N LYS A 332 22.12 45.94 0.15
CA LYS A 332 22.28 45.55 -1.26
C LYS A 332 21.07 44.79 -1.81
N SER A 333 20.37 44.03 -0.97
CA SER A 333 19.23 43.22 -1.40
C SER A 333 17.95 44.05 -1.51
N PHE A 334 17.62 44.82 -0.46
CA PHE A 334 16.35 45.56 -0.42
C PHE A 334 16.41 46.95 -1.04
N PHE A 335 17.56 47.57 -1.03
CA PHE A 335 17.74 48.97 -1.47
C PHE A 335 18.67 49.11 -2.68
N ALA A 336 18.97 48.04 -3.38
CA ALA A 336 19.73 48.13 -4.61
C ALA A 336 18.94 48.95 -5.65
N PRO A 337 19.58 49.99 -6.28
CA PRO A 337 18.93 50.79 -7.31
C PRO A 337 18.49 49.88 -8.48
N ALA A 338 17.44 50.29 -9.17
CA ALA A 338 17.00 49.61 -10.39
C ALA A 338 18.16 49.61 -11.42
N GLY A 339 18.49 48.41 -11.93
CA GLY A 339 19.62 48.24 -12.86
C GLY A 339 20.97 47.96 -12.20
N ALA A 340 21.04 47.81 -10.87
CA ALA A 340 22.23 47.30 -10.21
C ALA A 340 22.60 45.91 -10.75
N PRO A 341 23.89 45.61 -10.97
CA PRO A 341 24.30 44.31 -11.48
C PRO A 341 23.87 43.19 -10.53
N ILE A 342 23.26 42.15 -11.10
CA ILE A 342 22.94 40.93 -10.35
C ILE A 342 24.26 40.22 -10.06
N VAL A 343 24.64 40.14 -8.79
CA VAL A 343 25.78 39.34 -8.35
C VAL A 343 25.25 37.92 -8.12
N SER A 344 25.57 37.01 -9.02
CA SER A 344 25.31 35.59 -8.79
C SER A 344 26.26 35.07 -7.69
N LEU A 345 25.71 34.44 -6.67
CA LEU A 345 26.50 33.71 -5.69
C LEU A 345 27.02 32.42 -6.34
N PRO A 346 28.27 32.03 -6.10
CA PRO A 346 28.75 30.71 -6.55
C PRO A 346 27.91 29.60 -5.96
N ASP A 347 27.65 28.55 -6.73
CA ASP A 347 26.90 27.38 -6.24
C ASP A 347 27.49 26.75 -4.97
N GLN A 348 28.81 26.89 -4.81
CA GLN A 348 29.58 26.46 -3.64
C GLN A 348 29.16 27.15 -2.33
N THR A 349 28.47 28.28 -2.37
CA THR A 349 28.01 28.98 -1.15
C THR A 349 26.91 28.23 -0.41
N LEU A 350 26.24 27.29 -1.07
CA LEU A 350 25.25 26.38 -0.44
C LEU A 350 25.88 25.09 0.06
N ALA A 351 27.10 24.77 -0.37
CA ALA A 351 27.83 23.60 0.09
C ALA A 351 28.21 23.75 1.56
N GLU A 352 28.16 22.64 2.30
CA GLU A 352 28.64 22.53 3.67
C GLU A 352 29.90 21.68 3.68
N ASP A 353 30.89 22.09 4.47
CA ASP A 353 32.08 21.25 4.67
C ASP A 353 31.74 20.12 5.65
N GLN A 354 31.23 19.03 5.11
CA GLN A 354 30.87 17.84 5.89
C GLN A 354 32.07 17.23 6.65
N ALA A 355 33.31 17.55 6.27
CA ALA A 355 34.50 17.12 6.99
C ALA A 355 34.63 17.79 8.36
N THR A 356 33.99 18.94 8.58
CA THR A 356 33.93 19.64 9.87
C THR A 356 32.91 19.04 10.84
N TRP A 357 31.98 18.19 10.36
CA TRP A 357 30.97 17.59 11.21
C TRP A 357 31.59 16.58 12.18
N PRO A 358 31.01 16.44 13.41
CA PRO A 358 31.50 15.45 14.37
C PRO A 358 31.52 14.04 13.75
N LYS A 359 32.61 13.29 14.00
CA LYS A 359 32.77 11.93 13.43
C LYS A 359 31.98 10.86 14.16
N ASP A 360 31.57 11.14 15.40
CA ASP A 360 30.79 10.24 16.23
C ASP A 360 29.28 10.38 15.97
N LYS A 361 28.45 9.88 16.89
CA LYS A 361 27.01 10.10 16.89
C LYS A 361 26.69 11.58 16.99
N VAL A 362 25.75 12.04 16.19
CA VAL A 362 25.27 13.42 16.19
C VAL A 362 23.76 13.42 16.49
N ALA A 363 23.34 14.31 17.35
CA ALA A 363 21.93 14.52 17.62
C ALA A 363 21.21 15.07 16.36
N VAL A 364 19.91 14.85 16.31
CA VAL A 364 19.03 15.48 15.34
C VAL A 364 18.08 16.45 16.05
N ASP A 365 17.69 17.49 15.35
CA ASP A 365 16.67 18.44 15.80
C ASP A 365 15.72 18.80 14.65
N LEU A 366 14.84 19.75 14.87
CA LEU A 366 13.94 20.30 13.85
C LEU A 366 14.23 21.79 13.67
N GLY A 367 14.46 22.21 12.45
CA GLY A 367 14.75 23.60 12.10
C GLY A 367 14.03 24.06 10.83
N GLU A 368 14.03 25.39 10.62
CA GLU A 368 13.52 25.95 9.36
C GLU A 368 14.30 25.41 8.17
N TYR A 369 13.60 24.96 7.14
CA TYR A 369 14.25 24.40 5.96
C TYR A 369 14.90 25.48 5.11
N MET A 370 16.21 25.40 4.94
CA MET A 370 17.04 26.37 4.20
C MET A 370 17.74 25.75 2.98
N ILE A 371 17.28 24.58 2.53
CA ILE A 371 17.88 23.83 1.41
C ILE A 371 19.37 23.50 1.68
N ARG A 372 19.70 23.16 2.93
CA ARG A 372 21.08 22.83 3.31
C ARG A 372 21.32 21.32 3.35
N PRO A 373 22.55 20.85 3.04
CA PRO A 373 22.89 19.43 3.06
C PRO A 373 22.54 18.70 4.36
N HIS A 374 22.76 19.34 5.53
CA HIS A 374 22.42 18.75 6.85
C HIS A 374 20.91 18.56 7.08
N GLN A 375 20.06 19.10 6.20
CA GLN A 375 18.59 19.01 6.24
C GLN A 375 18.02 18.07 5.16
N GLN A 376 18.87 17.44 4.36
CA GLN A 376 18.45 16.57 3.26
C GLN A 376 18.78 15.12 3.59
N TRP A 377 17.83 14.24 3.30
CA TRP A 377 17.90 12.84 3.68
C TRP A 377 17.69 11.95 2.46
N THR A 378 18.67 11.10 2.17
CA THR A 378 18.53 10.07 1.16
C THR A 378 17.89 8.84 1.76
N ILE A 379 16.75 8.44 1.22
CA ILE A 379 15.98 7.27 1.63
C ILE A 379 16.17 6.17 0.61
N THR A 380 16.57 4.99 1.08
CA THR A 380 16.81 3.84 0.21
C THR A 380 16.19 2.60 0.83
N PRO A 381 15.42 1.79 0.06
CA PRO A 381 14.94 0.51 0.53
C PRO A 381 16.10 -0.45 0.80
N VAL A 382 15.93 -1.32 1.81
CA VAL A 382 16.89 -2.35 2.21
C VAL A 382 16.19 -3.72 2.17
N PRO A 383 15.90 -4.28 0.98
CA PRO A 383 15.08 -5.49 0.85
C PRO A 383 15.60 -6.70 1.62
N ASN A 384 16.95 -6.86 1.70
CA ASN A 384 17.58 -7.96 2.43
C ASN A 384 17.40 -7.88 3.96
N ALA A 385 16.90 -6.75 4.47
CA ALA A 385 16.54 -6.60 5.88
C ALA A 385 15.12 -7.10 6.18
N GLY A 386 14.40 -7.65 5.18
CA GLY A 386 12.99 -7.97 5.25
C GLY A 386 12.11 -6.73 5.03
N GLY A 387 10.86 -6.87 5.38
CA GLY A 387 9.90 -5.81 5.20
C GLY A 387 8.80 -5.81 6.25
N TYR A 388 7.75 -5.13 5.93
CA TYR A 388 6.49 -5.06 6.65
C TYR A 388 5.38 -4.88 5.61
N PHE A 389 4.17 -5.03 5.98
CA PHE A 389 3.02 -5.16 5.08
C PHE A 389 3.07 -4.22 3.86
N GLY A 390 3.47 -4.77 2.70
CA GLY A 390 3.55 -4.10 1.41
C GLY A 390 4.79 -3.23 1.15
N SER A 391 5.79 -3.20 2.05
CA SER A 391 6.97 -2.35 1.89
C SER A 391 8.24 -2.97 2.49
N PRO A 392 9.42 -2.70 1.94
CA PRO A 392 10.68 -3.06 2.58
C PRO A 392 10.99 -2.14 3.77
N TYR A 393 11.95 -2.52 4.61
CA TYR A 393 12.58 -1.55 5.49
C TYR A 393 13.45 -0.57 4.70
N TYR A 394 13.59 0.63 5.23
CA TYR A 394 14.38 1.70 4.64
C TYR A 394 15.57 2.08 5.53
N LYS A 395 16.65 2.52 4.92
CA LYS A 395 17.67 3.35 5.56
C LYS A 395 17.38 4.81 5.24
N ILE A 396 17.64 5.69 6.21
CA ILE A 396 17.52 7.13 6.11
C ILE A 396 18.90 7.70 6.42
N VAL A 397 19.58 8.27 5.43
CA VAL A 397 20.95 8.78 5.58
C VAL A 397 21.02 10.26 5.18
N VAL A 398 21.87 11.02 5.82
CA VAL A 398 22.10 12.42 5.41
C VAL A 398 22.65 12.45 4.00
N ALA A 399 22.08 13.27 3.13
CA ALA A 399 22.45 13.32 1.72
C ALA A 399 23.95 13.58 1.50
N GLY A 400 24.55 12.79 0.60
CA GLY A 400 25.98 12.87 0.30
C GLY A 400 26.90 12.24 1.35
N THR A 401 26.35 11.53 2.35
CA THR A 401 27.13 10.85 3.40
C THR A 401 26.63 9.40 3.60
N ASP A 402 27.34 8.64 4.45
CA ASP A 402 26.88 7.36 4.98
C ASP A 402 26.20 7.47 6.36
N ARG A 403 26.09 8.71 6.89
CA ARG A 403 25.56 8.98 8.23
C ARG A 403 24.08 8.63 8.31
N ALA A 404 23.75 7.61 9.11
CA ALA A 404 22.44 7.02 9.15
C ALA A 404 21.62 7.42 10.38
N LEU A 405 20.35 7.75 10.18
CA LEU A 405 19.39 7.94 11.25
C LEU A 405 19.23 6.62 12.03
N ALA A 406 19.28 6.69 13.35
CA ALA A 406 19.23 5.53 14.23
C ALA A 406 18.39 5.79 15.49
N ALA A 407 17.63 4.79 15.90
CA ALA A 407 16.94 4.76 17.17
C ALA A 407 17.91 4.38 18.29
N THR A 408 17.74 4.98 19.48
CA THR A 408 18.48 4.54 20.67
C THR A 408 17.60 3.68 21.59
N ARG A 409 18.22 3.05 22.59
CA ARG A 409 17.48 2.27 23.60
C ARG A 409 16.61 3.14 24.52
N ASP A 410 16.95 4.41 24.65
CA ASP A 410 16.30 5.38 25.52
C ASP A 410 15.23 6.20 24.77
N ASP A 411 14.76 5.65 23.64
CA ASP A 411 13.74 6.25 22.78
C ASP A 411 14.15 7.62 22.17
N GLU A 412 15.46 7.87 22.05
CA GLU A 412 16.00 9.04 21.35
C GLU A 412 16.31 8.70 19.89
N VAL A 413 16.51 9.73 19.09
CA VAL A 413 16.91 9.64 17.70
C VAL A 413 18.23 10.37 17.50
N VAL A 414 19.18 9.69 16.87
CA VAL A 414 20.51 10.23 16.56
C VAL A 414 20.91 9.82 15.15
N THR A 415 22.02 10.36 14.66
CA THR A 415 22.70 9.77 13.50
C THR A 415 23.95 9.00 13.91
N ALA A 416 24.05 7.78 13.43
CA ALA A 416 25.29 7.00 13.51
C ALA A 416 26.25 7.45 12.38
N PRO A 417 27.58 7.32 12.56
CA PRO A 417 28.57 7.72 11.56
C PRO A 417 28.40 7.07 10.20
N SER A 418 27.89 5.85 10.15
CA SER A 418 27.67 5.10 8.92
C SER A 418 26.50 4.12 9.06
N PHE A 419 25.90 3.76 7.93
CA PHE A 419 24.93 2.68 7.86
C PHE A 419 25.62 1.33 7.92
N THR A 420 25.27 0.49 8.89
CA THR A 420 25.81 -0.86 9.08
C THR A 420 24.82 -1.96 8.83
N GLY A 421 23.54 -1.62 8.60
CA GLY A 421 22.44 -2.57 8.51
C GLY A 421 21.90 -3.04 9.87
N ALA A 422 22.38 -2.45 10.96
CA ALA A 422 21.88 -2.74 12.30
C ALA A 422 20.38 -2.41 12.42
N PRO A 423 19.61 -3.21 13.18
CA PRO A 423 18.16 -3.04 13.28
C PRO A 423 17.70 -1.64 13.71
N GLU A 424 18.49 -0.95 14.53
CA GLU A 424 18.23 0.42 14.98
C GLU A 424 18.36 1.48 13.86
N GLN A 425 18.98 1.13 12.72
CA GLN A 425 19.15 1.99 11.55
C GLN A 425 18.11 1.68 10.44
N LEU A 426 17.19 0.77 10.70
CA LEU A 426 16.16 0.35 9.77
C LEU A 426 14.81 0.93 10.17
N TRP A 427 14.12 1.49 9.21
CA TRP A 427 12.91 2.26 9.42
C TRP A 427 11.75 1.73 8.56
N ARG A 428 10.58 1.63 9.16
CA ARG A 428 9.31 1.48 8.50
C ARG A 428 8.75 2.87 8.21
N ILE A 429 8.29 3.11 6.99
CA ILE A 429 7.70 4.38 6.55
C ILE A 429 6.34 4.07 5.93
N ASP A 430 5.26 4.39 6.64
CA ASP A 430 3.90 4.15 6.19
C ASP A 430 3.22 5.44 5.81
N GLN A 431 2.57 5.47 4.65
CA GLN A 431 1.65 6.54 4.31
C GLN A 431 0.33 6.35 5.04
N LEU A 432 -0.14 7.40 5.70
CA LEU A 432 -1.41 7.44 6.42
C LEU A 432 -2.55 7.79 5.46
N THR A 433 -3.78 7.56 5.90
CA THR A 433 -4.98 7.81 5.07
C THR A 433 -5.15 9.25 4.63
N ASP A 434 -4.57 10.22 5.33
CA ASP A 434 -4.56 11.65 4.96
C ASP A 434 -3.43 12.05 4.00
N GLY A 435 -2.52 11.11 3.68
CA GLY A 435 -1.37 11.32 2.80
C GLY A 435 -0.08 11.69 3.52
N SER A 436 -0.11 12.01 4.82
CA SER A 436 1.08 12.15 5.65
C SER A 436 1.76 10.80 5.89
N TYR A 437 2.91 10.80 6.55
CA TYR A 437 3.67 9.59 6.82
C TYR A 437 3.96 9.39 8.30
N ARG A 438 3.96 8.13 8.72
CA ARG A 438 4.47 7.66 10.00
C ARG A 438 5.81 6.99 9.79
N ILE A 439 6.80 7.32 10.63
CA ILE A 439 8.16 6.75 10.60
C ILE A 439 8.37 5.95 11.87
N THR A 440 8.64 4.65 11.77
CA THR A 440 8.74 3.73 12.90
C THR A 440 10.05 2.96 12.81
N PRO A 441 10.88 2.88 13.88
CA PRO A 441 12.08 2.06 13.85
C PRO A 441 11.75 0.57 13.81
N LYS A 442 12.61 -0.25 13.22
CA LYS A 442 12.48 -1.71 13.23
C LYS A 442 12.63 -2.29 14.63
N VAL A 443 13.49 -1.69 15.45
CA VAL A 443 13.69 -2.10 16.84
C VAL A 443 12.50 -1.68 17.70
N LYS A 444 12.15 -2.51 18.66
CA LYS A 444 11.20 -2.14 19.71
C LYS A 444 11.91 -1.34 20.80
N SER A 445 11.23 -0.39 21.40
CA SER A 445 11.73 0.35 22.56
C SER A 445 12.08 -0.58 23.72
N ALA A 446 12.88 -0.11 24.68
CA ALA A 446 13.19 -0.88 25.89
C ALA A 446 11.92 -1.30 26.65
N SER A 447 10.85 -0.51 26.57
CA SER A 447 9.53 -0.82 27.15
C SER A 447 8.70 -1.80 26.30
N ARG A 448 9.24 -2.31 25.18
CA ARG A 448 8.57 -3.16 24.17
C ARG A 448 7.31 -2.55 23.53
N ARG A 449 7.14 -1.22 23.64
CA ARG A 449 6.07 -0.49 22.99
C ARG A 449 6.43 -0.23 21.53
N ASP A 450 5.41 -0.18 20.68
CA ASP A 450 5.56 0.31 19.32
C ASP A 450 5.65 1.84 19.37
N VAL A 451 6.79 2.36 18.95
CA VAL A 451 7.09 3.79 18.94
C VAL A 451 7.26 4.29 17.52
N ALA A 452 6.96 5.56 17.29
CA ALA A 452 7.20 6.25 16.04
C ALA A 452 8.02 7.52 16.30
N LEU A 453 8.63 8.04 15.25
CA LEU A 453 9.25 9.36 15.28
C LEU A 453 8.16 10.41 15.50
N VAL A 454 8.29 11.21 16.56
CA VAL A 454 7.35 12.28 16.90
C VAL A 454 8.09 13.59 17.17
N ALA A 455 7.44 14.72 16.91
CA ALA A 455 7.95 16.05 17.20
C ALA A 455 7.40 16.53 18.57
N ILE A 456 8.28 16.80 19.52
CA ILE A 456 7.94 17.48 20.78
C ILE A 456 8.17 18.97 20.59
N GLY A 457 7.07 19.75 20.62
CA GLY A 457 7.16 21.17 20.30
C GLY A 457 7.61 21.41 18.86
N ALA A 458 8.44 22.44 18.65
CA ALA A 458 8.90 22.85 17.32
C ALA A 458 10.30 22.34 16.96
N SER A 459 11.07 21.79 17.91
CA SER A 459 12.50 21.55 17.73
C SER A 459 13.00 20.16 18.08
N THR A 460 12.26 19.34 18.81
CA THR A 460 12.80 18.09 19.36
C THR A 460 12.11 16.86 18.75
N PRO A 461 12.79 16.11 17.87
CA PRO A 461 12.34 14.80 17.44
C PRO A 461 12.71 13.75 18.49
N THR A 462 11.81 12.82 18.78
CA THR A 462 12.02 11.68 19.69
C THR A 462 11.20 10.47 19.23
N LEU A 463 11.33 9.35 19.92
CA LEU A 463 10.49 8.18 19.71
C LEU A 463 9.44 8.10 20.82
N ALA A 464 8.18 8.04 20.47
CA ALA A 464 7.07 7.89 21.39
C ALA A 464 5.92 7.10 20.77
N THR A 465 4.96 6.69 21.58
CA THR A 465 3.74 6.04 21.09
C THR A 465 3.04 6.96 20.09
N PHE A 466 2.74 6.43 18.91
CA PHE A 466 2.00 7.16 17.88
C PHE A 466 0.56 7.38 18.33
N ASP A 467 0.11 8.63 18.28
CA ASP A 467 -1.28 9.01 18.51
C ASP A 467 -1.90 9.50 17.19
N PRO A 468 -2.81 8.73 16.58
CA PRO A 468 -3.44 9.12 15.32
C PRO A 468 -4.37 10.35 15.44
N ALA A 469 -4.71 10.78 16.68
CA ALA A 469 -5.58 11.93 16.91
C ALA A 469 -4.83 13.27 16.85
N ASN A 470 -3.48 13.25 16.78
CA ASN A 470 -2.68 14.48 16.72
C ASN A 470 -1.62 14.41 15.59
N ASP A 471 -1.00 15.54 15.33
CA ASP A 471 -0.03 15.74 14.25
C ASP A 471 1.43 15.47 14.62
N SER A 472 1.72 15.18 15.91
CA SER A 472 3.09 15.07 16.40
C SER A 472 3.90 13.95 15.73
N GLY A 473 3.25 12.85 15.33
CA GLY A 473 3.87 11.72 14.64
C GLY A 473 3.68 11.72 13.13
N ARG A 474 3.19 12.81 12.55
CA ARG A 474 2.94 12.96 11.12
C ARG A 474 4.04 13.74 10.42
N TRP A 475 4.49 13.20 9.31
CA TRP A 475 5.61 13.71 8.54
C TRP A 475 5.28 13.84 7.07
N THR A 476 5.90 14.80 6.40
CA THR A 476 5.87 14.93 4.94
C THR A 476 7.26 14.70 4.35
N PHE A 477 7.28 14.13 3.15
CA PHE A 477 8.48 13.94 2.35
C PHE A 477 8.32 14.75 1.07
N LYS A 478 9.25 15.64 0.80
CA LYS A 478 9.25 16.44 -0.42
C LYS A 478 10.62 16.41 -1.03
N ALA A 479 10.73 16.24 -2.34
CA ALA A 479 11.98 16.38 -3.05
C ALA A 479 12.51 17.81 -2.87
N PRO A 480 13.82 17.99 -2.60
CA PRO A 480 14.44 19.29 -2.39
C PRO A 480 14.34 20.23 -3.58
#